data_f5089e77f4e9470b23d830fb5a7dd12f
#
_entry.id   f5089e77f4e9470b23d830fb5a7dd12f
#
_cell.length_a   1.000
_cell.length_b   1.000
_cell.length_c   1.000
_cell.angle_alpha   90.00
_cell.angle_beta   90.00
_cell.angle_gamma   90.00
#
_symmetry.space_group_name_H-M   'P 1'
#
loop_
_entity.id
_entity.type
_entity.pdbx_description
1 polymer ?
#
loop_
_entity_poly.entity_id
_entity_poly.type
_entity_poly.pdbx_seq_one_letter_code
_entity_poly.pdbx_strand_id
1 'polypeptide(L)'
;MCIRDRVYTESGVPKNISLSTVYDTARQKQQQNGDLPKILIVEDNDELREYLRNTLSDDYTIQVCSDGKQALDIVKEYMPNMIISDIMMPEMRGDELCHKLKNDIETSHIPIILLTALNNDRNIIEGLKTGADEYIVKPFNIGILRATIANILTNRSLLRHKYANLELNDEESDTACINCSTDIAWKFISTVKKSVEDNMDNSSFTVDVLCNLLNMSRTSFYNKIKALTDQAPADYIRLIRLKRAAQ
;
A
#
# COMPACT_ATOMS: atom_id res chain seq x y z
N MET A 1 33.13 -8.15 45.87
CA MET A 1 33.13 -9.27 44.92
C MET A 1 32.70 -8.71 43.57
N CYS A 2 33.66 -8.56 42.68
CA CYS A 2 33.55 -7.74 41.46
C CYS A 2 32.70 -8.43 40.38
N ILE A 3 31.77 -7.65 39.79
CA ILE A 3 31.15 -8.00 38.54
C ILE A 3 31.91 -7.30 37.44
N ARG A 4 32.50 -8.07 36.57
CA ARG A 4 33.38 -7.70 35.47
C ARG A 4 32.62 -6.87 34.42
N ASP A 5 33.17 -5.71 34.08
CA ASP A 5 32.91 -4.93 32.92
C ASP A 5 33.10 -5.75 31.64
N ARG A 6 32.01 -5.92 30.86
CA ARG A 6 32.11 -6.32 29.45
C ARG A 6 32.19 -5.06 28.60
N VAL A 7 33.37 -4.79 28.12
CA VAL A 7 33.65 -3.83 27.06
C VAL A 7 32.97 -4.32 25.80
N TYR A 8 31.94 -3.61 25.34
CA TYR A 8 31.42 -3.79 23.98
C TYR A 8 32.32 -2.98 23.05
N THR A 9 33.05 -3.69 22.20
CA THR A 9 33.79 -3.12 21.09
C THR A 9 32.80 -2.57 20.05
N GLU A 10 32.92 -1.29 19.79
CA GLU A 10 32.28 -0.59 18.67
C GLU A 10 32.78 -1.21 17.34
N SER A 11 31.92 -1.92 16.65
CA SER A 11 32.11 -2.21 15.23
C SER A 11 30.75 -2.35 14.55
N GLY A 12 30.41 -1.34 13.72
CA GLY A 12 29.44 -1.49 12.64
C GLY A 12 28.07 -0.85 12.79
N VAL A 13 27.96 0.35 13.35
CA VAL A 13 26.80 1.21 13.09
C VAL A 13 27.11 2.01 11.81
N PRO A 14 26.36 1.85 10.71
CA PRO A 14 26.56 2.73 9.56
C PRO A 14 26.20 4.15 9.96
N LYS A 15 27.16 5.06 9.76
CA LYS A 15 27.05 6.50 10.01
C LYS A 15 25.81 7.05 9.30
N ASN A 16 24.99 7.77 10.06
CA ASN A 16 24.01 8.79 9.65
C ASN A 16 23.64 8.77 8.17
N ILE A 17 22.68 7.93 7.81
CA ILE A 17 21.89 8.18 6.60
C ILE A 17 20.98 9.36 6.97
N SER A 18 21.30 10.57 6.47
CA SER A 18 20.44 11.72 6.67
C SER A 18 19.09 11.42 6.00
N LEU A 19 18.00 11.90 6.60
CA LEU A 19 16.65 11.81 6.01
C LEU A 19 16.65 12.30 4.54
N SER A 20 17.46 13.32 4.21
CA SER A 20 17.65 13.80 2.83
C SER A 20 18.17 12.72 1.88
N THR A 21 19.10 11.87 2.30
CA THR A 21 19.67 10.82 1.42
C THR A 21 18.65 9.72 1.08
N VAL A 22 17.75 9.40 2.01
CA VAL A 22 16.65 8.44 1.76
C VAL A 22 15.63 9.05 0.78
N TYR A 23 15.32 10.35 0.92
CA TYR A 23 14.47 11.09 -0.01
C TYR A 23 15.04 11.15 -1.42
N ASP A 24 16.32 11.49 -1.55
CA ASP A 24 16.97 11.62 -2.86
C ASP A 24 17.06 10.29 -3.59
N THR A 25 17.28 9.19 -2.87
CA THR A 25 17.34 7.84 -3.46
C THR A 25 15.95 7.35 -3.90
N ALA A 26 14.91 7.64 -3.13
CA ALA A 26 13.53 7.32 -3.50
C ALA A 26 13.06 8.14 -4.71
N ARG A 27 13.40 9.44 -4.72
CA ARG A 27 13.06 10.36 -5.82
C ARG A 27 13.74 9.98 -7.13
N GLN A 28 15.01 9.57 -7.11
CA GLN A 28 15.74 9.15 -8.31
C GLN A 28 15.20 7.87 -8.94
N LYS A 29 14.70 6.93 -8.12
CA LYS A 29 14.08 5.68 -8.62
C LYS A 29 12.67 5.91 -9.19
N GLN A 30 11.92 6.88 -8.68
CA GLN A 30 10.58 7.21 -9.17
C GLN A 30 10.61 7.99 -10.50
N GLN A 31 11.61 8.82 -10.74
CA GLN A 31 11.78 9.57 -11.99
C GLN A 31 12.10 8.68 -13.20
N GLN A 32 12.53 7.44 -13.01
CA GLN A 32 12.83 6.52 -14.11
C GLN A 32 11.57 5.86 -14.73
N ASN A 33 10.40 5.93 -14.10
CA ASN A 33 9.17 5.29 -14.58
C ASN A 33 8.09 6.24 -15.15
N GLY A 34 8.36 7.53 -15.26
CA GLY A 34 7.55 8.49 -16.03
C GLY A 34 6.27 9.02 -15.38
N ASP A 35 5.62 8.29 -14.48
CA ASP A 35 4.38 8.74 -13.81
C ASP A 35 4.60 8.91 -12.31
N LEU A 36 4.27 10.11 -11.79
CA LEU A 36 4.29 10.37 -10.35
C LEU A 36 3.21 9.55 -9.64
N PRO A 37 3.50 9.02 -8.42
CA PRO A 37 2.49 8.31 -7.64
C PRO A 37 1.27 9.18 -7.37
N LYS A 38 0.08 8.59 -7.50
CA LYS A 38 -1.21 9.24 -7.31
C LYS A 38 -1.62 9.22 -5.84
N ILE A 39 -1.92 10.36 -5.26
CA ILE A 39 -2.42 10.48 -3.89
C ILE A 39 -3.80 11.14 -3.91
N LEU A 40 -4.75 10.56 -3.18
CA LEU A 40 -6.03 11.17 -2.89
C LEU A 40 -5.99 11.78 -1.49
N ILE A 41 -6.28 13.08 -1.38
CA ILE A 41 -6.40 13.79 -0.10
C ILE A 41 -7.88 14.05 0.17
N VAL A 42 -8.33 13.63 1.35
CA VAL A 42 -9.72 13.78 1.81
C VAL A 42 -9.69 14.63 3.08
N GLU A 43 -10.10 15.87 2.98
CA GLU A 43 -10.03 16.88 4.05
C GLU A 43 -11.18 17.88 3.87
N ASP A 44 -11.98 18.12 4.88
CA ASP A 44 -13.12 19.06 4.82
C ASP A 44 -12.69 20.52 4.92
N ASN A 45 -11.58 20.79 5.61
CA ASN A 45 -11.04 22.15 5.71
C ASN A 45 -10.35 22.56 4.40
N ASP A 46 -10.91 23.55 3.71
CA ASP A 46 -10.44 24.04 2.41
C ASP A 46 -8.98 24.55 2.47
N GLU A 47 -8.60 25.27 3.54
CA GLU A 47 -7.26 25.84 3.66
C GLU A 47 -6.21 24.72 3.84
N LEU A 48 -6.49 23.74 4.69
CA LEU A 48 -5.59 22.62 4.92
C LEU A 48 -5.51 21.70 3.69
N ARG A 49 -6.65 21.48 3.02
CA ARG A 49 -6.72 20.68 1.79
C ARG A 49 -5.87 21.30 0.68
N GLU A 50 -5.98 22.61 0.47
CA GLU A 50 -5.19 23.32 -0.54
C GLU A 50 -3.70 23.42 -0.15
N TYR A 51 -3.40 23.61 1.14
CA TYR A 51 -2.03 23.58 1.64
C TYR A 51 -1.36 22.22 1.38
N LEU A 52 -2.02 21.11 1.69
CA LEU A 52 -1.51 19.77 1.46
C LEU A 52 -1.32 19.50 -0.04
N ARG A 53 -2.31 19.88 -0.86
CA ARG A 53 -2.23 19.76 -2.31
C ARG A 53 -1.01 20.48 -2.86
N ASN A 54 -0.86 21.77 -2.55
CA ASN A 54 0.26 22.59 -3.07
C ASN A 54 1.60 22.08 -2.58
N THR A 55 1.68 21.63 -1.34
CA THR A 55 2.93 21.16 -0.75
C THR A 55 3.38 19.80 -1.30
N LEU A 56 2.46 18.92 -1.67
CA LEU A 56 2.77 17.56 -2.11
C LEU A 56 2.81 17.42 -3.64
N SER A 57 2.31 18.40 -4.40
CA SER A 57 2.21 18.33 -5.87
C SER A 57 3.56 18.29 -6.61
N ASP A 58 4.66 18.69 -5.96
CA ASP A 58 6.01 18.59 -6.54
C ASP A 58 6.48 17.13 -6.69
N ASP A 59 6.01 16.25 -5.81
CA ASP A 59 6.47 14.86 -5.71
C ASP A 59 5.41 13.84 -6.13
N TYR A 60 4.11 14.25 -6.16
CA TYR A 60 2.97 13.36 -6.36
C TYR A 60 1.90 13.98 -7.25
N THR A 61 1.15 13.14 -7.96
CA THR A 61 -0.08 13.56 -8.64
C THR A 61 -1.22 13.58 -7.61
N ILE A 62 -1.76 14.75 -7.32
CA ILE A 62 -2.72 14.95 -6.23
C ILE A 62 -4.14 15.15 -6.76
N GLN A 63 -5.07 14.36 -6.25
CA GLN A 63 -6.50 14.64 -6.33
C GLN A 63 -7.03 14.90 -4.92
N VAL A 64 -8.05 15.76 -4.80
CA VAL A 64 -8.60 16.18 -3.51
C VAL A 64 -10.12 16.06 -3.51
N CYS A 65 -10.69 15.80 -2.33
CA CYS A 65 -12.13 15.90 -2.07
C CYS A 65 -12.38 16.29 -0.61
N SER A 66 -13.63 16.66 -0.30
CA SER A 66 -14.02 17.25 0.98
C SER A 66 -14.60 16.27 2.00
N ASP A 67 -14.97 15.06 1.57
CA ASP A 67 -15.60 14.08 2.45
C ASP A 67 -15.37 12.64 1.97
N GLY A 68 -15.62 11.69 2.88
CA GLY A 68 -15.40 10.28 2.60
C GLY A 68 -16.35 9.66 1.57
N LYS A 69 -17.53 10.27 1.34
CA LYS A 69 -18.49 9.77 0.34
C LYS A 69 -18.01 10.08 -1.07
N GLN A 70 -17.57 11.31 -1.31
CA GLN A 70 -16.92 11.68 -2.58
C GLN A 70 -15.65 10.83 -2.81
N ALA A 71 -14.88 10.57 -1.75
CA ALA A 71 -13.68 9.75 -1.85
C ALA A 71 -13.96 8.34 -2.37
N LEU A 72 -15.06 7.69 -1.93
CA LEU A 72 -15.44 6.36 -2.42
C LEU A 72 -15.70 6.30 -3.93
N ASP A 73 -16.30 7.35 -4.49
CA ASP A 73 -16.57 7.43 -5.91
C ASP A 73 -15.28 7.70 -6.70
N ILE A 74 -14.45 8.64 -6.20
CA ILE A 74 -13.18 8.99 -6.81
C ILE A 74 -12.20 7.81 -6.82
N VAL A 75 -12.11 7.05 -5.75
CA VAL A 75 -11.16 5.92 -5.62
C VAL A 75 -11.34 4.90 -6.74
N LYS A 76 -12.59 4.61 -7.15
CA LYS A 76 -12.90 3.63 -8.20
C LYS A 76 -12.37 4.04 -9.59
N GLU A 77 -12.37 5.32 -9.89
CA GLU A 77 -11.92 5.84 -11.19
C GLU A 77 -10.44 6.24 -11.16
N TYR A 78 -10.03 6.96 -10.11
CA TYR A 78 -8.69 7.51 -9.99
C TYR A 78 -7.64 6.45 -9.64
N MET A 79 -8.03 5.42 -8.87
CA MET A 79 -7.16 4.34 -8.39
C MET A 79 -5.86 4.88 -7.79
N PRO A 80 -5.92 5.59 -6.65
CA PRO A 80 -4.75 6.20 -6.02
C PRO A 80 -3.77 5.16 -5.51
N ASN A 81 -2.49 5.50 -5.48
CA ASN A 81 -1.45 4.70 -4.83
C ASN A 81 -1.47 4.82 -3.31
N MET A 82 -2.10 5.89 -2.79
CA MET A 82 -2.27 6.17 -1.37
C MET A 82 -3.43 7.13 -1.13
N ILE A 83 -4.06 7.02 0.04
CA ILE A 83 -5.08 7.96 0.52
C ILE A 83 -4.59 8.59 1.81
N ILE A 84 -4.77 9.91 1.93
CA ILE A 84 -4.57 10.69 3.16
C ILE A 84 -5.92 11.27 3.53
N SER A 85 -6.48 10.91 4.68
CA SER A 85 -7.82 11.32 5.06
C SER A 85 -7.86 11.89 6.47
N ASP A 86 -8.56 13.02 6.66
CA ASP A 86 -8.99 13.40 7.99
C ASP A 86 -9.98 12.36 8.53
N ILE A 87 -10.00 12.19 9.84
CA ILE A 87 -10.99 11.35 10.52
C ILE A 87 -12.32 12.10 10.68
N MET A 88 -12.28 13.37 11.02
CA MET A 88 -13.46 14.14 11.41
C MET A 88 -13.98 14.96 10.23
N MET A 89 -14.79 14.36 9.38
CA MET A 89 -15.40 15.00 8.21
C MET A 89 -16.92 14.83 8.21
N PRO A 90 -17.66 15.74 7.53
CA PRO A 90 -19.10 15.60 7.32
C PRO A 90 -19.39 14.39 6.40
N GLU A 91 -20.67 14.01 6.29
CA GLU A 91 -21.22 12.93 5.47
C GLU A 91 -20.64 11.54 5.82
N MET A 92 -19.34 11.35 5.68
CA MET A 92 -18.64 10.09 5.99
C MET A 92 -17.30 10.40 6.63
N ARG A 93 -17.09 9.85 7.82
CA ARG A 93 -15.83 9.97 8.57
C ARG A 93 -14.69 9.18 7.89
N GLY A 94 -13.44 9.62 8.11
CA GLY A 94 -12.26 8.94 7.54
C GLY A 94 -12.02 7.54 8.06
N ASP A 95 -12.38 7.24 9.30
CA ASP A 95 -12.31 5.89 9.88
C ASP A 95 -13.35 4.94 9.23
N GLU A 96 -14.55 5.43 8.95
CA GLU A 96 -15.57 4.69 8.19
C GLU A 96 -15.15 4.46 6.74
N LEU A 97 -14.60 5.49 6.08
CA LEU A 97 -14.02 5.39 4.74
C LEU A 97 -12.92 4.31 4.71
N CYS A 98 -11.98 4.37 5.65
CA CYS A 98 -10.90 3.41 5.78
C CYS A 98 -11.44 1.99 5.91
N HIS A 99 -12.38 1.77 6.82
CA HIS A 99 -12.99 0.46 7.02
C HIS A 99 -13.67 -0.08 5.76
N LYS A 100 -14.41 0.75 5.02
CA LYS A 100 -15.04 0.34 3.75
C LYS A 100 -14.01 -0.04 2.70
N LEU A 101 -12.99 0.80 2.49
CA LEU A 101 -11.95 0.54 1.49
C LEU A 101 -11.08 -0.67 1.83
N LYS A 102 -10.78 -0.91 3.12
CA LYS A 102 -9.97 -2.06 3.56
C LYS A 102 -10.72 -3.38 3.49
N ASN A 103 -12.04 -3.37 3.56
CA ASN A 103 -12.89 -4.57 3.43
C ASN A 103 -13.34 -4.85 1.99
N ASP A 104 -13.14 -3.92 1.07
CA ASP A 104 -13.43 -4.12 -0.34
C ASP A 104 -12.24 -4.81 -1.03
N ILE A 105 -12.53 -5.89 -1.76
CA ILE A 105 -11.52 -6.67 -2.47
C ILE A 105 -10.78 -5.82 -3.52
N GLU A 106 -11.42 -4.81 -4.11
CA GLU A 106 -10.81 -3.99 -5.16
C GLU A 106 -9.85 -2.94 -4.61
N THR A 107 -10.12 -2.41 -3.40
CA THR A 107 -9.41 -1.25 -2.83
C THR A 107 -8.57 -1.59 -1.59
N SER A 108 -8.73 -2.78 -1.01
CA SER A 108 -8.06 -3.21 0.23
C SER A 108 -6.53 -3.08 0.21
N HIS A 109 -5.92 -3.08 -0.98
CA HIS A 109 -4.49 -2.95 -1.16
C HIS A 109 -3.99 -1.49 -1.07
N ILE A 110 -4.89 -0.48 -1.14
CA ILE A 110 -4.50 0.93 -1.11
C ILE A 110 -4.12 1.34 0.32
N PRO A 111 -2.91 1.90 0.56
CA PRO A 111 -2.53 2.40 1.87
C PRO A 111 -3.32 3.65 2.24
N ILE A 112 -3.67 3.75 3.52
CA ILE A 112 -4.44 4.87 4.06
C ILE A 112 -3.71 5.44 5.27
N ILE A 113 -3.41 6.75 5.23
CA ILE A 113 -2.94 7.54 6.36
C ILE A 113 -4.14 8.31 6.90
N LEU A 114 -4.41 8.17 8.20
CA LEU A 114 -5.46 8.94 8.87
C LEU A 114 -4.85 10.11 9.64
N LEU A 115 -5.36 11.31 9.36
CA LEU A 115 -5.03 12.53 10.11
C LEU A 115 -6.01 12.67 11.27
N THR A 116 -5.53 12.84 12.49
CA THR A 116 -6.39 12.85 13.69
C THR A 116 -6.07 14.02 14.61
N ALA A 117 -7.10 14.66 15.14
CA ALA A 117 -6.98 15.66 16.21
C ALA A 117 -6.90 15.04 17.62
N LEU A 118 -6.88 13.72 17.73
CA LEU A 118 -7.14 13.01 18.98
C LEU A 118 -5.90 12.80 19.83
N ASN A 119 -5.94 13.40 21.02
CA ASN A 119 -4.94 13.21 22.09
C ASN A 119 -5.34 12.12 23.09
N ASN A 120 -6.39 11.30 22.82
CA ASN A 120 -6.88 10.29 23.77
C ASN A 120 -6.57 8.88 23.32
N ASP A 121 -5.83 8.12 24.15
CA ASP A 121 -5.40 6.74 23.96
C ASP A 121 -6.53 5.76 23.56
N ARG A 122 -7.76 6.01 23.99
CA ARG A 122 -8.92 5.15 23.64
C ARG A 122 -9.27 5.20 22.16
N ASN A 123 -9.14 6.36 21.53
CA ASN A 123 -9.49 6.51 20.12
C ASN A 123 -8.36 6.03 19.19
N ILE A 124 -7.10 6.02 19.66
CA ILE A 124 -5.97 5.38 18.95
C ILE A 124 -6.20 3.86 18.92
N ILE A 125 -6.67 3.25 20.01
CA ILE A 125 -6.94 1.81 20.07
C ILE A 125 -8.14 1.42 19.20
N GLU A 126 -9.19 2.23 19.14
CA GLU A 126 -10.30 2.02 18.20
C GLU A 126 -9.88 2.26 16.76
N GLY A 127 -9.06 3.26 16.52
CA GLY A 127 -8.46 3.54 15.22
C GLY A 127 -7.61 2.38 14.71
N LEU A 128 -6.77 1.75 15.53
CA LEU A 128 -5.97 0.58 15.15
C LEU A 128 -6.82 -0.60 14.63
N LYS A 129 -8.11 -0.66 14.98
CA LYS A 129 -9.07 -1.66 14.45
C LYS A 129 -9.60 -1.33 13.05
N THR A 130 -9.42 -0.09 12.57
CA THR A 130 -9.92 0.30 11.22
C THR A 130 -9.08 -0.22 10.08
N GLY A 131 -7.86 -0.70 10.35
CA GLY A 131 -6.94 -1.23 9.35
C GLY A 131 -6.17 -0.15 8.58
N ALA A 132 -6.13 1.09 9.06
CA ALA A 132 -5.27 2.13 8.49
C ALA A 132 -3.77 1.73 8.60
N ASP A 133 -2.99 2.14 7.61
CA ASP A 133 -1.56 1.83 7.57
C ASP A 133 -0.75 2.76 8.49
N GLU A 134 -1.24 4.00 8.75
CA GLU A 134 -0.60 4.95 9.64
C GLU A 134 -1.58 5.99 10.19
N TYR A 135 -1.23 6.57 11.35
CA TYR A 135 -1.96 7.65 12.01
C TYR A 135 -1.04 8.82 12.27
N ILE A 136 -1.46 10.03 11.89
CA ILE A 136 -0.71 11.26 12.13
C ILE A 136 -1.58 12.24 12.92
N VAL A 137 -1.08 12.65 14.09
CA VAL A 137 -1.81 13.57 14.98
C VAL A 137 -1.65 15.02 14.50
N LYS A 138 -2.77 15.73 14.39
CA LYS A 138 -2.79 17.19 14.12
C LYS A 138 -2.55 17.96 15.44
N PRO A 139 -1.71 19.05 15.44
CA PRO A 139 -0.97 19.59 14.32
C PRO A 139 0.28 18.74 13.99
N PHE A 140 0.56 18.51 12.72
CA PHE A 140 1.69 17.69 12.27
C PHE A 140 2.75 18.51 11.52
N ASN A 141 3.97 17.99 11.53
CA ASN A 141 5.06 18.53 10.70
C ASN A 141 4.96 17.92 9.29
N ILE A 142 4.94 18.78 8.27
CA ILE A 142 4.86 18.37 6.87
C ILE A 142 6.04 17.46 6.44
N GLY A 143 7.23 17.66 7.02
CA GLY A 143 8.37 16.79 6.78
C GLY A 143 8.15 15.37 7.28
N ILE A 144 7.47 15.21 8.44
CA ILE A 144 7.08 13.90 8.96
C ILE A 144 6.06 13.24 8.02
N LEU A 145 5.04 13.97 7.58
CA LEU A 145 4.06 13.45 6.64
C LEU A 145 4.72 12.99 5.33
N ARG A 146 5.59 13.81 4.74
CA ARG A 146 6.37 13.44 3.54
C ARG A 146 7.21 12.17 3.76
N ALA A 147 7.91 12.07 4.90
CA ALA A 147 8.71 10.90 5.25
C ALA A 147 7.84 9.64 5.35
N THR A 148 6.70 9.74 6.01
CA THR A 148 5.75 8.64 6.17
C THR A 148 5.21 8.17 4.82
N ILE A 149 4.78 9.09 3.95
CA ILE A 149 4.33 8.79 2.60
C ILE A 149 5.41 8.02 1.82
N ALA A 150 6.64 8.57 1.79
CA ALA A 150 7.75 7.97 1.07
C ALA A 150 8.09 6.56 1.59
N ASN A 151 8.11 6.37 2.92
CA ASN A 151 8.36 5.07 3.54
C ASN A 151 7.30 4.03 3.17
N ILE A 152 6.02 4.37 3.26
CA ILE A 152 4.93 3.44 2.93
C ILE A 152 5.00 3.05 1.45
N LEU A 153 5.17 4.02 0.53
CA LEU A 153 5.28 3.74 -0.90
C LEU A 153 6.51 2.90 -1.25
N THR A 154 7.66 3.20 -0.62
CA THR A 154 8.91 2.45 -0.83
C THR A 154 8.81 1.02 -0.31
N ASN A 155 8.30 0.82 0.91
CA ASN A 155 8.12 -0.51 1.47
C ASN A 155 7.19 -1.37 0.61
N ARG A 156 6.13 -0.77 0.06
CA ARG A 156 5.24 -1.48 -0.88
C ARG A 156 5.94 -1.84 -2.19
N SER A 157 6.79 -0.99 -2.72
CA SER A 157 7.56 -1.31 -3.93
C SER A 157 8.54 -2.47 -3.68
N LEU A 158 9.19 -2.51 -2.52
CA LEU A 158 10.06 -3.62 -2.12
C LEU A 158 9.28 -4.93 -1.96
N LEU A 159 8.08 -4.88 -1.37
CA LEU A 159 7.20 -6.05 -1.25
C LEU A 159 6.74 -6.55 -2.62
N ARG A 160 6.37 -5.66 -3.53
CA ARG A 160 6.03 -6.01 -4.93
C ARG A 160 7.17 -6.77 -5.61
N HIS A 161 8.40 -6.30 -5.49
CA HIS A 161 9.58 -7.00 -6.03
C HIS A 161 9.78 -8.37 -5.40
N LYS A 162 9.54 -8.51 -4.09
CA LYS A 162 9.57 -9.82 -3.43
C LYS A 162 8.49 -10.75 -3.98
N TYR A 163 7.25 -10.28 -4.14
CA TYR A 163 6.16 -11.09 -4.70
C TYR A 163 6.37 -11.45 -6.18
N ALA A 164 6.96 -10.54 -6.95
CA ALA A 164 7.31 -10.82 -8.34
C ALA A 164 8.43 -11.88 -8.45
N ASN A 165 9.36 -11.90 -7.48
CA ASN A 165 10.52 -12.78 -7.45
C ASN A 165 10.37 -13.97 -6.50
N LEU A 166 9.21 -14.14 -5.83
CA LEU A 166 8.97 -15.27 -4.93
C LEU A 166 9.22 -16.56 -5.71
N GLU A 167 10.42 -17.05 -5.53
CA GLU A 167 10.75 -18.45 -5.78
C GLU A 167 9.74 -19.27 -5.00
N LEU A 168 9.12 -20.22 -5.67
CA LEU A 168 8.19 -21.18 -5.11
C LEU A 168 8.95 -22.20 -4.23
N ASN A 169 9.78 -21.73 -3.34
CA ASN A 169 10.42 -22.57 -2.33
C ASN A 169 9.47 -22.61 -1.14
N ASP A 170 8.65 -23.64 -1.19
CA ASP A 170 8.18 -24.53 -0.14
C ASP A 170 7.92 -24.00 1.28
N GLU A 171 6.70 -24.25 1.69
CA GLU A 171 6.18 -24.64 3.02
C GLU A 171 6.69 -23.92 4.29
N GLU A 172 7.84 -23.25 4.31
CA GLU A 172 8.35 -22.55 5.50
C GLU A 172 8.21 -21.01 5.46
N SER A 173 7.72 -20.43 4.37
CA SER A 173 7.60 -18.96 4.24
C SER A 173 6.24 -18.39 4.68
N ASP A 174 5.32 -19.21 5.15
CA ASP A 174 3.98 -18.76 5.59
C ASP A 174 4.01 -17.79 6.78
N THR A 175 5.11 -17.75 7.52
CA THR A 175 5.26 -16.85 8.67
C THR A 175 6.00 -15.54 8.38
N ALA A 176 6.66 -15.40 7.24
CA ALA A 176 7.42 -14.18 6.90
C ALA A 176 6.61 -13.11 6.15
N CYS A 177 5.38 -13.40 5.75
CA CYS A 177 4.48 -12.47 5.03
C CYS A 177 3.59 -11.62 5.96
N ILE A 178 3.94 -11.46 7.22
CA ILE A 178 3.13 -10.81 8.27
C ILE A 178 2.93 -9.29 8.02
N ASN A 179 3.50 -8.71 6.97
CA ASN A 179 3.33 -7.30 6.60
C ASN A 179 2.56 -7.07 5.29
N CYS A 180 1.76 -8.04 4.83
CA CYS A 180 0.70 -7.72 3.89
C CYS A 180 -0.34 -6.89 4.64
N SER A 181 -0.53 -5.67 4.23
CA SER A 181 -1.39 -4.70 4.90
C SER A 181 -2.86 -5.13 5.02
N THR A 182 -3.26 -6.26 4.47
CA THR A 182 -4.54 -6.93 4.75
C THR A 182 -4.46 -8.42 4.38
N ASP A 183 -5.04 -9.29 5.22
CA ASP A 183 -5.31 -10.71 4.91
C ASP A 183 -6.03 -10.91 3.57
N ILE A 184 -6.80 -9.91 3.15
CA ILE A 184 -7.57 -9.89 1.90
C ILE A 184 -6.65 -9.84 0.68
N ALA A 185 -5.57 -9.06 0.70
CA ALA A 185 -4.63 -8.99 -0.42
C ALA A 185 -3.87 -10.31 -0.59
N TRP A 186 -3.45 -10.91 0.52
CA TRP A 186 -2.81 -12.23 0.51
C TRP A 186 -3.74 -13.33 0.00
N LYS A 187 -4.96 -13.41 0.54
CA LYS A 187 -5.99 -14.35 0.08
C LYS A 187 -6.27 -14.20 -1.41
N PHE A 188 -6.34 -12.96 -1.89
CA PHE A 188 -6.54 -12.69 -3.32
C PHE A 188 -5.40 -13.27 -4.18
N ILE A 189 -4.13 -12.95 -3.87
CA ILE A 189 -2.98 -13.47 -4.62
C ILE A 189 -2.91 -15.00 -4.56
N SER A 190 -3.13 -15.60 -3.39
CA SER A 190 -3.16 -17.05 -3.20
C SER A 190 -4.28 -17.70 -4.03
N THR A 191 -5.46 -17.09 -4.08
CA THR A 191 -6.59 -17.59 -4.90
C THR A 191 -6.27 -17.49 -6.38
N VAL A 192 -5.67 -16.38 -6.84
CA VAL A 192 -5.22 -16.22 -8.24
C VAL A 192 -4.22 -17.31 -8.61
N LYS A 193 -3.18 -17.50 -7.77
CA LYS A 193 -2.15 -18.53 -7.98
C LYS A 193 -2.77 -19.90 -8.09
N LYS A 194 -3.59 -20.31 -7.12
CA LYS A 194 -4.27 -21.61 -7.11
C LYS A 194 -5.15 -21.80 -8.34
N SER A 195 -5.95 -20.79 -8.74
CA SER A 195 -6.80 -20.88 -9.91
C SER A 195 -6.00 -21.08 -11.20
N VAL A 196 -4.82 -20.49 -11.32
CA VAL A 196 -3.93 -20.71 -12.47
C VAL A 196 -3.34 -22.12 -12.43
N GLU A 197 -2.88 -22.60 -11.26
CA GLU A 197 -2.31 -23.94 -11.08
C GLU A 197 -3.34 -25.02 -11.37
N ASP A 198 -4.58 -24.87 -10.90
CA ASP A 198 -5.69 -25.82 -11.14
C ASP A 198 -6.10 -25.90 -12.63
N ASN A 199 -5.69 -24.90 -13.45
CA ASN A 199 -6.02 -24.81 -14.88
C ASN A 199 -4.78 -24.81 -15.78
N MET A 200 -3.70 -25.47 -15.37
CA MET A 200 -2.44 -25.50 -16.13
C MET A 200 -2.59 -26.10 -17.52
N ASP A 201 -3.36 -27.19 -17.63
CA ASP A 201 -3.57 -27.94 -18.88
C ASP A 201 -4.64 -27.30 -19.79
N ASN A 202 -5.34 -26.27 -19.29
CA ASN A 202 -6.38 -25.59 -20.03
C ASN A 202 -5.82 -24.41 -20.83
N SER A 203 -5.62 -24.60 -22.13
CA SER A 203 -5.14 -23.57 -23.05
C SER A 203 -6.12 -22.38 -23.22
N SER A 204 -7.42 -22.60 -22.92
CA SER A 204 -8.46 -21.56 -22.98
C SER A 204 -8.62 -20.79 -21.67
N PHE A 205 -7.83 -21.09 -20.63
CA PHE A 205 -7.83 -20.34 -19.39
C PHE A 205 -7.12 -18.97 -19.57
N THR A 206 -7.94 -17.94 -19.69
CA THR A 206 -7.51 -16.55 -19.96
C THR A 206 -7.74 -15.65 -18.76
N VAL A 207 -7.23 -14.40 -18.85
CA VAL A 207 -7.49 -13.34 -17.85
C VAL A 207 -8.99 -13.13 -17.65
N ASP A 208 -9.80 -13.22 -18.72
CA ASP A 208 -11.25 -13.00 -18.64
C ASP A 208 -11.95 -14.11 -17.85
N VAL A 209 -11.51 -15.36 -18.01
CA VAL A 209 -12.02 -16.49 -17.21
C VAL A 209 -11.69 -16.28 -15.73
N LEU A 210 -10.48 -15.81 -15.45
CA LEU A 210 -10.05 -15.53 -14.07
C LEU A 210 -10.82 -14.36 -13.44
N CYS A 211 -11.06 -13.29 -14.21
CA CYS A 211 -11.91 -12.17 -13.77
C CYS A 211 -13.32 -12.65 -13.40
N ASN A 212 -13.92 -13.50 -14.22
CA ASN A 212 -15.26 -14.07 -13.96
C ASN A 212 -15.27 -14.95 -12.70
N LEU A 213 -14.24 -15.78 -12.49
CA LEU A 213 -14.11 -16.61 -11.29
C LEU A 213 -14.00 -15.79 -10.00
N LEU A 214 -13.38 -14.63 -10.09
CA LEU A 214 -13.18 -13.72 -8.95
C LEU A 214 -14.29 -12.68 -8.80
N ASN A 215 -15.28 -12.67 -9.68
CA ASN A 215 -16.34 -11.65 -9.76
C ASN A 215 -15.80 -10.22 -9.81
N MET A 216 -14.73 -10.01 -10.56
CA MET A 216 -14.07 -8.70 -10.72
C MET A 216 -14.17 -8.20 -12.16
N SER A 217 -14.24 -6.86 -12.32
CA SER A 217 -14.06 -6.25 -13.62
C SER A 217 -12.61 -6.44 -14.10
N ARG A 218 -12.41 -6.47 -15.43
CA ARG A 218 -11.07 -6.61 -16.01
C ARG A 218 -10.14 -5.46 -15.57
N THR A 219 -10.67 -4.25 -15.46
CA THR A 219 -9.93 -3.07 -15.03
C THR A 219 -9.52 -3.17 -13.56
N SER A 220 -10.45 -3.54 -12.67
CA SER A 220 -10.16 -3.71 -11.24
C SER A 220 -9.13 -4.82 -11.01
N PHE A 221 -9.29 -5.94 -11.72
CA PHE A 221 -8.35 -7.06 -11.66
C PHE A 221 -6.95 -6.64 -12.13
N TYR A 222 -6.87 -5.94 -13.28
CA TYR A 222 -5.61 -5.43 -13.82
C TYR A 222 -4.90 -4.51 -12.82
N ASN A 223 -5.62 -3.51 -12.30
CA ASN A 223 -5.08 -2.55 -11.36
C ASN A 223 -4.59 -3.21 -10.07
N LYS A 224 -5.36 -4.17 -9.53
CA LYS A 224 -5.00 -4.88 -8.32
C LYS A 224 -3.79 -5.80 -8.49
N ILE A 225 -3.74 -6.60 -9.56
CA ILE A 225 -2.56 -7.44 -9.85
C ILE A 225 -1.34 -6.57 -10.04
N LYS A 226 -1.42 -5.51 -10.84
CA LYS A 226 -0.31 -4.58 -11.05
C LYS A 226 0.11 -3.89 -9.75
N ALA A 227 -0.84 -3.48 -8.92
CA ALA A 227 -0.55 -2.87 -7.62
C ALA A 227 0.15 -3.84 -6.64
N LEU A 228 -0.14 -5.13 -6.68
CA LEU A 228 0.42 -6.14 -5.77
C LEU A 228 1.70 -6.80 -6.29
N THR A 229 1.86 -6.97 -7.61
CA THR A 229 2.96 -7.75 -8.22
C THR A 229 3.84 -6.94 -9.17
N ASP A 230 3.46 -5.70 -9.49
CA ASP A 230 4.08 -4.85 -10.52
C ASP A 230 4.05 -5.44 -11.94
N GLN A 231 3.28 -6.51 -12.17
CA GLN A 231 3.16 -7.20 -13.45
C GLN A 231 1.78 -7.03 -14.06
N ALA A 232 1.69 -7.08 -15.40
CA ALA A 232 0.40 -7.20 -16.04
C ALA A 232 -0.21 -8.60 -15.78
N PRO A 233 -1.54 -8.75 -15.67
CA PRO A 233 -2.17 -10.03 -15.38
C PRO A 233 -1.76 -11.18 -16.30
N ALA A 234 -1.61 -10.92 -17.59
CA ALA A 234 -1.18 -11.93 -18.56
C ALA A 234 0.27 -12.41 -18.29
N ASP A 235 1.16 -11.50 -17.95
CA ASP A 235 2.55 -11.82 -17.63
C ASP A 235 2.65 -12.58 -16.30
N TYR A 236 1.84 -12.20 -15.31
CA TYR A 236 1.77 -12.89 -14.02
C TYR A 236 1.29 -14.33 -14.19
N ILE A 237 0.21 -14.57 -14.95
CA ILE A 237 -0.27 -15.93 -15.28
C ILE A 237 0.82 -16.73 -16.00
N ARG A 238 1.48 -16.11 -16.99
CA ARG A 238 2.58 -16.73 -17.73
C ARG A 238 3.73 -17.13 -16.83
N LEU A 239 4.10 -16.25 -15.89
CA LEU A 239 5.17 -16.52 -14.92
C LEU A 239 4.84 -17.72 -14.03
N ILE A 240 3.60 -17.81 -13.50
CA ILE A 240 3.16 -18.96 -12.68
C ILE A 240 3.27 -20.26 -13.51
N ARG A 241 2.76 -20.24 -14.74
CA ARG A 241 2.83 -21.42 -15.63
C ARG A 241 4.26 -21.86 -15.92
N LEU A 242 5.16 -20.92 -16.24
CA LEU A 242 6.56 -21.23 -16.52
C LEU A 242 7.28 -21.80 -15.29
N LYS A 243 7.07 -21.23 -14.11
CA LYS A 243 7.66 -21.72 -12.86
C LYS A 243 7.18 -23.13 -12.53
N ARG A 244 5.91 -23.42 -12.74
CA ARG A 244 5.36 -24.75 -12.47
C ARG A 244 5.83 -25.80 -13.48
N ALA A 245 6.02 -25.41 -14.74
CA ALA A 245 6.54 -26.30 -15.79
C ALA A 245 8.04 -26.63 -15.61
N ALA A 246 8.77 -25.86 -14.82
CA ALA A 246 10.19 -26.06 -14.51
C ALA A 246 10.43 -26.94 -13.25
N GLN A 247 9.39 -27.28 -12.53
CA GLN A 247 9.40 -28.23 -11.39
C GLN A 247 9.06 -29.62 -11.85
#